data_d36aee30291ec0dc45b39b25d855f08e
#
_entry.id   d36aee30291ec0dc45b39b25d855f08e
#
_cell.length_a   1.000
_cell.length_b   1.000
_cell.length_c   1.000
_cell.angle_alpha   90.00
_cell.angle_beta   90.00
_cell.angle_gamma   90.00
#
_symmetry.space_group_name_H-M   'P 1'
#
loop_
_entity.id
_entity.type
_entity.pdbx_description
1 polymer ?
#
loop_
_entity_poly.entity_id
_entity_poly.type
_entity_poly.pdbx_seq_one_letter_code
_entity_poly.pdbx_strand_id
1 'polypeptide(L)'
;MSRLYGLDTLRGLTLVSMIAYHACWDLVWMFGMDWDWYRGQGAFFWQQSICWTFILLSGYCWSLGQRHLRRGLTVFAAGALVSAVTLIAMPENAVRFGVLTLLGSASLLLIPLERILRRVPARLGLVGSFFLFGLLRNVSDGFLGLGGKVWISLPETWYCNAVSAYLGFPPPGFF
;
A
#
# COMPACT_ATOMS: atom_id res chain seq x y z
N MET A 1 -26.52 12.28 -6.40
CA MET A 1 -25.26 11.81 -6.98
C MET A 1 -25.51 10.43 -7.56
N SER A 2 -25.31 10.24 -8.87
CA SER A 2 -25.42 8.93 -9.50
C SER A 2 -24.35 8.00 -8.93
N ARG A 3 -24.75 6.80 -8.53
CA ARG A 3 -23.81 5.76 -8.06
C ARG A 3 -22.90 5.38 -9.22
N LEU A 4 -21.60 5.43 -8.99
CA LEU A 4 -20.60 5.02 -9.98
C LEU A 4 -20.40 3.50 -9.87
N TYR A 5 -21.35 2.74 -10.41
CA TYR A 5 -21.36 1.27 -10.36
C TYR A 5 -20.04 0.64 -10.82
N GLY A 6 -19.38 1.21 -11.85
CA GLY A 6 -18.10 0.71 -12.34
C GLY A 6 -16.98 0.75 -11.31
N LEU A 7 -16.92 1.81 -10.47
CA LEU A 7 -15.92 1.91 -9.41
C LEU A 7 -16.20 0.93 -8.26
N ASP A 8 -17.47 0.76 -7.91
CA ASP A 8 -17.85 -0.19 -6.88
C ASP A 8 -17.59 -1.64 -7.33
N THR A 9 -17.83 -1.95 -8.60
CA THR A 9 -17.49 -3.26 -9.21
C THR A 9 -15.98 -3.49 -9.18
N LEU A 10 -15.20 -2.50 -9.61
CA LEU A 10 -13.74 -2.62 -9.63
C LEU A 10 -13.17 -2.83 -8.21
N ARG A 11 -13.71 -2.14 -7.21
CA ARG A 11 -13.35 -2.37 -5.80
C ARG A 11 -13.68 -3.79 -5.34
N GLY A 12 -14.88 -4.26 -5.67
CA GLY A 12 -15.29 -5.61 -5.33
C GLY A 12 -14.37 -6.67 -5.96
N LEU A 13 -14.07 -6.53 -7.25
CA LEU A 13 -13.13 -7.44 -7.95
C LEU A 13 -11.73 -7.40 -7.34
N THR A 14 -11.22 -6.21 -7.02
CA THR A 14 -9.90 -6.07 -6.40
C THR A 14 -9.87 -6.70 -5.01
N LEU A 15 -10.97 -6.57 -4.23
CA LEU A 15 -11.09 -7.21 -2.93
C LEU A 15 -11.09 -8.73 -3.03
N VAL A 16 -11.87 -9.28 -3.97
CA VAL A 16 -11.91 -10.74 -4.23
C VAL A 16 -10.52 -11.23 -4.66
N SER A 17 -9.86 -10.49 -5.55
CA SER A 17 -8.49 -10.78 -5.99
C SER A 17 -7.49 -10.77 -4.82
N MET A 18 -7.63 -9.83 -3.90
CA MET A 18 -6.79 -9.76 -2.69
C MET A 18 -7.01 -10.96 -1.77
N ILE A 19 -8.27 -11.36 -1.55
CA ILE A 19 -8.61 -12.55 -0.75
C ILE A 19 -8.01 -13.81 -1.39
N ALA A 20 -8.15 -13.95 -2.71
CA ALA A 20 -7.57 -15.08 -3.45
C ALA A 20 -6.03 -15.10 -3.33
N TYR A 21 -5.38 -13.94 -3.44
CA TYR A 21 -3.92 -13.84 -3.28
C TYR A 21 -3.47 -14.30 -1.90
N HIS A 22 -4.14 -13.86 -0.83
CA HIS A 22 -3.81 -14.27 0.54
C HIS A 22 -4.12 -15.75 0.79
N ALA A 23 -5.20 -16.28 0.23
CA ALA A 23 -5.49 -17.71 0.31
C ALA A 23 -4.39 -18.56 -0.37
N CYS A 24 -3.88 -18.11 -1.53
CA CYS A 24 -2.74 -18.75 -2.19
C CYS A 24 -1.47 -18.65 -1.31
N TRP A 25 -1.25 -17.51 -0.65
CA TRP A 25 -0.14 -17.33 0.26
C TRP A 25 -0.20 -18.33 1.42
N ASP A 26 -1.36 -18.47 2.06
CA ASP A 26 -1.58 -19.44 3.14
C ASP A 26 -1.32 -20.86 2.69
N LEU A 27 -1.82 -21.25 1.50
CA LEU A 27 -1.63 -22.58 0.95
C LEU A 27 -0.16 -22.91 0.68
N VAL A 28 0.61 -21.96 0.18
CA VAL A 28 2.03 -22.17 -0.15
C VAL A 28 2.90 -22.13 1.10
N TRP A 29 2.70 -21.15 1.99
CA TRP A 29 3.62 -20.92 3.10
C TRP A 29 3.20 -21.58 4.41
N MET A 30 1.89 -21.76 4.65
CA MET A 30 1.41 -22.42 5.87
C MET A 30 1.13 -23.92 5.64
N PHE A 31 0.59 -24.29 4.48
CA PHE A 31 0.27 -25.66 4.17
C PHE A 31 1.35 -26.37 3.33
N GLY A 32 2.42 -25.66 2.93
CA GLY A 32 3.57 -26.24 2.25
C GLY A 32 3.31 -26.71 0.82
N MET A 33 2.31 -26.15 0.12
CA MET A 33 2.07 -26.48 -1.27
C MET A 33 3.18 -25.95 -2.19
N ASP A 34 3.71 -26.80 -3.05
CA ASP A 34 4.74 -26.45 -4.03
C ASP A 34 4.12 -25.84 -5.29
N TRP A 35 3.92 -24.52 -5.25
CA TRP A 35 3.46 -23.76 -6.40
C TRP A 35 4.56 -22.82 -6.89
N ASP A 36 5.38 -23.30 -7.82
CA ASP A 36 6.51 -22.53 -8.38
C ASP A 36 6.08 -21.20 -8.99
N TRP A 37 4.91 -21.16 -9.63
CA TRP A 37 4.37 -19.94 -10.23
C TRP A 37 4.08 -18.87 -9.18
N TYR A 38 3.71 -19.24 -7.96
CA TYR A 38 3.41 -18.32 -6.88
C TYR A 38 4.68 -17.73 -6.23
N ARG A 39 5.79 -18.45 -6.30
CA ARG A 39 7.11 -17.97 -5.89
C ARG A 39 7.80 -17.13 -6.97
N GLY A 40 7.20 -17.03 -8.16
CA GLY A 40 7.77 -16.35 -9.31
C GLY A 40 7.25 -14.93 -9.51
N GLN A 41 7.71 -14.30 -10.59
CA GLN A 41 7.33 -12.94 -10.97
C GLN A 41 5.81 -12.76 -11.20
N GLY A 42 5.10 -13.81 -11.55
CA GLY A 42 3.66 -13.77 -11.79
C GLY A 42 2.87 -13.35 -10.54
N ALA A 43 3.17 -13.95 -9.39
CA ALA A 43 2.53 -13.60 -8.13
C ALA A 43 2.91 -12.18 -7.67
N PHE A 44 4.15 -11.75 -7.91
CA PHE A 44 4.58 -10.38 -7.66
C PHE A 44 3.77 -9.36 -8.47
N PHE A 45 3.63 -9.55 -9.78
CA PHE A 45 2.82 -8.66 -10.61
C PHE A 45 1.34 -8.68 -10.19
N TRP A 46 0.81 -9.83 -9.80
CA TRP A 46 -0.54 -9.94 -9.30
C TRP A 46 -0.72 -9.13 -8.02
N GLN A 47 0.17 -9.27 -7.04
CA GLN A 47 0.18 -8.47 -5.80
C GLN A 47 0.25 -6.97 -6.10
N GLN A 48 1.18 -6.56 -6.95
CA GLN A 48 1.37 -5.15 -7.30
C GLN A 48 0.11 -4.58 -7.99
N SER A 49 -0.53 -5.33 -8.87
CA SER A 49 -1.76 -4.88 -9.54
C SER A 49 -2.89 -4.63 -8.54
N ILE A 50 -3.03 -5.49 -7.53
CA ILE A 50 -4.00 -5.31 -6.45
C ILE A 50 -3.69 -4.03 -5.65
N CYS A 51 -2.45 -3.86 -5.21
CA CYS A 51 -2.02 -2.70 -4.43
C CYS A 51 -2.21 -1.38 -5.20
N TRP A 52 -1.76 -1.33 -6.44
CA TRP A 52 -1.90 -0.13 -7.28
C TRP A 52 -3.37 0.21 -7.54
N THR A 53 -4.21 -0.78 -7.79
CA THR A 53 -5.65 -0.56 -7.98
C THR A 53 -6.28 0.01 -6.70
N PHE A 54 -5.96 -0.51 -5.52
CA PHE A 54 -6.45 0.04 -4.26
C PHE A 54 -5.99 1.47 -4.01
N ILE A 55 -4.72 1.78 -4.26
CA ILE A 55 -4.17 3.14 -4.08
C ILE A 55 -4.86 4.11 -5.03
N LEU A 56 -4.97 3.78 -6.33
CA LEU A 56 -5.62 4.62 -7.33
C LEU A 56 -7.09 4.83 -7.02
N LEU A 57 -7.83 3.77 -6.66
CA LEU A 57 -9.24 3.88 -6.29
C LEU A 57 -9.43 4.70 -5.01
N SER A 58 -8.54 4.57 -4.04
CA SER A 58 -8.58 5.36 -2.80
C SER A 58 -8.40 6.84 -3.11
N GLY A 59 -7.39 7.20 -3.93
CA GLY A 59 -7.13 8.58 -4.34
C GLY A 59 -8.29 9.17 -5.16
N TYR A 60 -8.82 8.42 -6.14
CA TYR A 60 -9.96 8.88 -6.93
C TYR A 60 -11.21 9.12 -6.08
N CYS A 61 -11.50 8.20 -5.18
CA CYS A 61 -12.66 8.29 -4.30
C CYS A 61 -12.52 9.28 -3.16
N TRP A 62 -11.33 9.79 -2.93
CA TRP A 62 -11.12 10.91 -2.03
C TRP A 62 -11.89 12.13 -2.50
N SER A 63 -11.78 12.50 -3.77
CA SER A 63 -12.45 13.67 -4.34
C SER A 63 -13.98 13.57 -4.34
N LEU A 64 -14.54 12.35 -4.29
CA LEU A 64 -15.98 12.08 -4.29
C LEU A 64 -16.58 11.97 -2.88
N GLY A 65 -15.73 11.84 -1.85
CA GLY A 65 -16.15 11.62 -0.47
C GLY A 65 -16.39 12.92 0.29
N GLN A 66 -17.25 12.87 1.33
CA GLN A 66 -17.53 14.02 2.20
C GLN A 66 -17.08 13.81 3.66
N ARG A 67 -16.93 12.57 4.12
CA ARG A 67 -16.61 12.23 5.51
C ARG A 67 -15.21 11.62 5.62
N HIS A 68 -14.20 12.37 5.20
CA HIS A 68 -12.82 11.88 5.08
C HIS A 68 -12.25 11.36 6.41
N LEU A 69 -12.46 12.10 7.51
CA LEU A 69 -11.96 11.70 8.82
C LEU A 69 -12.54 10.35 9.28
N ARG A 70 -13.85 10.21 9.25
CA ARG A 70 -14.52 8.97 9.68
C ARG A 70 -14.08 7.79 8.83
N ARG A 71 -13.97 7.99 7.51
CA ARG A 71 -13.55 6.96 6.56
C ARG A 71 -12.09 6.56 6.78
N GLY A 72 -11.19 7.55 6.93
CA GLY A 72 -9.77 7.32 7.21
C GLY A 72 -9.59 6.55 8.53
N LEU A 73 -10.28 6.97 9.60
CA LEU A 73 -10.25 6.27 10.89
C LEU A 73 -10.80 4.84 10.80
N THR A 74 -11.89 4.61 10.05
CA THR A 74 -12.45 3.27 9.89
C THR A 74 -11.48 2.34 9.17
N VAL A 75 -10.84 2.81 8.09
CA VAL A 75 -9.86 2.01 7.33
C VAL A 75 -8.60 1.77 8.16
N PHE A 76 -8.14 2.78 8.88
CA PHE A 76 -7.00 2.66 9.78
C PHE A 76 -7.28 1.66 10.92
N ALA A 77 -8.44 1.77 11.56
CA ALA A 77 -8.85 0.85 12.64
C ALA A 77 -8.99 -0.60 12.14
N ALA A 78 -9.53 -0.80 10.93
CA ALA A 78 -9.57 -2.12 10.31
C ALA A 78 -8.18 -2.69 10.07
N GLY A 79 -7.24 -1.89 9.60
CA GLY A 79 -5.84 -2.29 9.44
C GLY A 79 -5.16 -2.59 10.77
N ALA A 80 -5.39 -1.78 11.81
CA ALA A 80 -4.88 -2.02 13.16
C ALA A 80 -5.46 -3.31 13.77
N LEU A 81 -6.74 -3.59 13.52
CA LEU A 81 -7.37 -4.84 13.96
C LEU A 81 -6.71 -6.06 13.30
N VAL A 82 -6.48 -6.02 11.98
CA VAL A 82 -5.78 -7.10 11.26
C VAL A 82 -4.37 -7.29 11.85
N SER A 83 -3.63 -6.20 12.08
CA SER A 83 -2.29 -6.26 12.68
C SER A 83 -2.32 -6.86 14.09
N ALA A 84 -3.31 -6.50 14.91
CA ALA A 84 -3.46 -7.04 16.26
C ALA A 84 -3.81 -8.54 16.25
N VAL A 85 -4.75 -8.94 15.38
CA VAL A 85 -5.15 -10.36 15.25
C VAL A 85 -3.98 -11.21 14.75
N THR A 86 -3.25 -10.76 13.74
CA THR A 86 -2.09 -11.51 13.20
C THR A 86 -0.94 -11.57 14.20
N LEU A 87 -0.73 -10.51 15.00
CA LEU A 87 0.30 -10.49 16.04
C LEU A 87 0.01 -11.52 17.16
N ILE A 88 -1.27 -11.72 17.49
CA ILE A 88 -1.70 -12.70 18.52
C ILE A 88 -1.72 -14.11 17.95
N ALA A 89 -2.25 -14.30 16.73
CA ALA A 89 -2.44 -15.62 16.15
C ALA A 89 -1.16 -16.21 15.56
N MET A 90 -0.30 -15.35 14.98
CA MET A 90 0.91 -15.76 14.25
C MET A 90 2.04 -14.72 14.46
N PRO A 91 2.68 -14.69 15.64
CA PRO A 91 3.67 -13.66 15.97
C PRO A 91 4.89 -13.65 15.02
N GLU A 92 5.24 -14.81 14.47
CA GLU A 92 6.38 -14.94 13.53
C GLU A 92 6.09 -14.37 12.14
N ASN A 93 4.82 -14.40 11.71
CA ASN A 93 4.35 -13.89 10.41
C ASN A 93 3.37 -12.72 10.57
N ALA A 94 3.48 -11.97 11.66
CA ALA A 94 2.57 -10.89 11.96
C ALA A 94 2.64 -9.77 10.93
N VAL A 95 1.50 -9.39 10.37
CA VAL A 95 1.37 -8.20 9.52
C VAL A 95 1.40 -6.96 10.39
N ARG A 96 2.58 -6.37 10.57
CA ARG A 96 2.75 -5.20 11.45
C ARG A 96 2.11 -3.94 10.89
N PHE A 97 2.26 -3.69 9.59
CA PHE A 97 1.64 -2.56 8.90
C PHE A 97 1.25 -2.97 7.48
N GLY A 98 -0.03 -3.26 7.27
CA GLY A 98 -0.54 -3.66 5.96
C GLY A 98 -0.99 -2.46 5.10
N VAL A 99 -1.41 -2.75 3.87
CA VAL A 99 -1.95 -1.75 2.92
C VAL A 99 -3.14 -0.97 3.49
N LEU A 100 -3.95 -1.56 4.37
CA LEU A 100 -5.09 -0.88 5.01
C LEU A 100 -4.64 0.22 5.97
N THR A 101 -3.61 -0.04 6.79
CA THR A 101 -3.02 0.99 7.66
C THR A 101 -2.40 2.11 6.85
N LEU A 102 -1.71 1.79 5.76
CA LEU A 102 -1.16 2.78 4.83
C LEU A 102 -2.27 3.65 4.21
N LEU A 103 -3.34 3.05 3.68
CA LEU A 103 -4.45 3.77 3.08
C LEU A 103 -5.21 4.62 4.11
N GLY A 104 -5.39 4.11 5.33
CA GLY A 104 -5.99 4.84 6.44
C GLY A 104 -5.15 6.06 6.83
N SER A 105 -3.85 5.86 7.04
CA SER A 105 -2.91 6.94 7.37
C SER A 105 -2.82 7.99 6.26
N ALA A 106 -2.69 7.56 5.01
CA ALA A 106 -2.66 8.46 3.85
C ALA A 106 -3.96 9.28 3.75
N SER A 107 -5.11 8.64 3.99
CA SER A 107 -6.40 9.32 4.00
C SER A 107 -6.49 10.39 5.11
N LEU A 108 -5.95 10.11 6.28
CA LEU A 108 -5.91 11.08 7.38
C LEU A 108 -4.94 12.24 7.10
N LEU A 109 -3.76 11.94 6.55
CA LEU A 109 -2.77 12.94 6.14
C LEU A 109 -3.25 13.84 5.01
N LEU A 110 -4.07 13.32 4.10
CA LEU A 110 -4.64 14.12 3.02
C LEU A 110 -5.59 15.22 3.51
N ILE A 111 -6.20 15.07 4.69
CA ILE A 111 -7.12 16.09 5.25
C ILE A 111 -6.44 17.46 5.39
N PRO A 112 -5.35 17.61 6.15
CA PRO A 112 -4.65 18.89 6.24
C PRO A 112 -3.96 19.28 4.92
N LEU A 113 -3.49 18.28 4.16
CA LEU A 113 -2.75 18.49 2.93
C LEU A 113 -3.64 18.96 1.78
N GLU A 114 -4.92 18.62 1.80
CA GLU A 114 -5.91 19.01 0.77
C GLU A 114 -5.90 20.51 0.50
N ARG A 115 -5.78 21.34 1.55
CA ARG A 115 -5.74 22.79 1.40
C ARG A 115 -4.55 23.26 0.56
N ILE A 116 -3.42 22.59 0.67
CA ILE A 116 -2.20 22.87 -0.08
C ILE A 116 -2.32 22.30 -1.49
N LEU A 117 -2.75 21.05 -1.60
CA LEU A 117 -2.87 20.35 -2.87
C LEU A 117 -3.88 20.99 -3.84
N ARG A 118 -4.95 21.57 -3.32
CA ARG A 118 -5.93 22.32 -4.15
C ARG A 118 -5.33 23.54 -4.84
N ARG A 119 -4.20 24.08 -4.34
CA ARG A 119 -3.49 25.20 -4.96
C ARG A 119 -2.53 24.77 -6.06
N VAL A 120 -2.18 23.49 -6.10
CA VAL A 120 -1.26 22.93 -7.09
C VAL A 120 -2.03 22.60 -8.35
N PRO A 121 -1.65 23.16 -9.52
CA PRO A 121 -2.29 22.79 -10.78
C PRO A 121 -2.09 21.30 -11.06
N ALA A 122 -3.12 20.65 -11.60
CA ALA A 122 -3.16 19.19 -11.77
C ALA A 122 -1.94 18.64 -12.54
N ARG A 123 -1.44 19.38 -13.54
CA ARG A 123 -0.25 18.99 -14.31
C ARG A 123 1.01 18.94 -13.44
N LEU A 124 1.22 19.95 -12.59
CA LEU A 124 2.36 20.00 -11.68
C LEU A 124 2.20 18.93 -10.57
N GLY A 125 0.99 18.70 -10.10
CA GLY A 125 0.68 17.64 -9.15
C GLY A 125 1.02 16.26 -9.70
N LEU A 126 0.66 15.98 -10.96
CA LEU A 126 0.96 14.73 -11.63
C LEU A 126 2.47 14.51 -11.80
N VAL A 127 3.17 15.51 -12.34
CA VAL A 127 4.63 15.44 -12.54
C VAL A 127 5.36 15.33 -11.19
N GLY A 128 4.95 16.13 -10.21
CA GLY A 128 5.53 16.12 -8.88
C GLY A 128 5.31 14.79 -8.15
N SER A 129 4.12 14.18 -8.26
CA SER A 129 3.85 12.87 -7.67
C SER A 129 4.66 11.75 -8.33
N PHE A 130 4.81 11.81 -9.66
CA PHE A 130 5.63 10.85 -10.39
C PHE A 130 7.12 10.96 -10.02
N PHE A 131 7.61 12.20 -9.92
CA PHE A 131 8.99 12.47 -9.47
C PHE A 131 9.20 12.00 -8.03
N LEU A 132 8.28 12.31 -7.12
CA LEU A 132 8.33 11.88 -5.73
C LEU A 132 8.28 10.35 -5.60
N PHE A 133 7.43 9.69 -6.38
CA PHE A 133 7.40 8.23 -6.45
C PHE A 133 8.73 7.65 -6.91
N GLY A 134 9.31 8.19 -8.00
CA GLY A 134 10.62 7.77 -8.49
C GLY A 134 11.75 7.96 -7.47
N LEU A 135 11.69 9.04 -6.68
CA LEU A 135 12.66 9.33 -5.64
C LEU A 135 12.53 8.37 -4.44
N LEU A 136 11.29 8.08 -4.02
CA LEU A 136 11.00 7.25 -2.85
C LEU A 136 11.04 5.75 -3.16
N ARG A 137 10.99 5.37 -4.42
CA ARG A 137 10.94 3.97 -4.84
C ARG A 137 12.08 3.12 -4.26
N ASN A 138 13.26 3.71 -4.13
CA ASN A 138 14.46 2.99 -3.71
C ASN A 138 14.72 3.05 -2.18
N VAL A 139 13.74 3.55 -1.41
CA VAL A 139 13.84 3.59 0.06
C VAL A 139 13.92 2.18 0.64
N SER A 140 13.26 1.19 0.02
CA SER A 140 13.38 -0.22 0.39
C SER A 140 14.80 -0.76 0.23
N ASP A 141 15.56 -0.22 -0.73
CA ASP A 141 16.95 -0.60 -1.01
C ASP A 141 17.96 0.22 -0.17
N GLY A 142 17.46 1.04 0.75
CA GLY A 142 18.28 1.81 1.69
C GLY A 142 18.83 3.13 1.14
N PHE A 143 18.29 3.65 0.04
CA PHE A 143 18.72 4.94 -0.47
C PHE A 143 17.60 5.76 -1.11
N LEU A 144 17.79 7.06 -1.11
CA LEU A 144 17.00 8.00 -1.89
C LEU A 144 17.76 8.34 -3.17
N GLY A 145 17.11 8.12 -4.31
CA GLY A 145 17.75 8.39 -5.60
C GLY A 145 16.86 8.11 -6.78
N LEU A 146 17.28 8.55 -7.95
CA LEU A 146 16.56 8.38 -9.20
C LEU A 146 17.45 7.67 -10.23
N GLY A 147 16.91 6.68 -10.95
CA GLY A 147 17.62 6.01 -12.04
C GLY A 147 18.92 5.30 -11.63
N GLY A 148 18.96 4.72 -10.39
CA GLY A 148 20.14 4.00 -9.88
C GLY A 148 21.24 4.88 -9.30
N LYS A 149 21.07 6.22 -9.30
CA LYS A 149 21.99 7.14 -8.64
C LYS A 149 21.57 7.36 -7.19
N VAL A 150 22.47 7.05 -6.27
CA VAL A 150 22.29 7.28 -4.83
C VAL A 150 22.55 8.76 -4.54
N TRP A 151 21.53 9.47 -4.03
CA TRP A 151 21.68 10.86 -3.58
C TRP A 151 21.90 10.92 -2.07
N ILE A 152 21.19 10.10 -1.33
CA ILE A 152 21.28 10.02 0.13
C ILE A 152 21.18 8.54 0.50
N SER A 153 22.17 8.01 1.20
CA SER A 153 22.09 6.70 1.85
C SER A 153 21.29 6.83 3.15
N LEU A 154 20.35 5.92 3.34
CA LEU A 154 19.53 5.88 4.56
C LEU A 154 20.17 4.95 5.58
N PRO A 155 20.11 5.25 6.89
CA PRO A 155 20.53 4.33 7.93
C PRO A 155 19.72 3.03 7.86
N GLU A 156 20.35 1.88 8.10
CA GLU A 156 19.69 0.56 8.09
C GLU A 156 18.45 0.53 9.00
N THR A 157 18.48 1.27 10.11
CA THR A 157 17.36 1.40 11.04
C THR A 157 16.10 1.98 10.41
N TRP A 158 16.20 2.70 9.30
CA TRP A 158 15.06 3.37 8.67
C TRP A 158 14.32 2.49 7.66
N TYR A 159 15.01 1.56 7.00
CA TYR A 159 14.39 0.69 6.01
C TYR A 159 14.27 -0.77 6.46
N CYS A 160 15.01 -1.19 7.50
CA CYS A 160 14.91 -2.52 8.10
C CYS A 160 13.89 -2.61 9.26
N ASN A 161 13.35 -1.48 9.73
CA ASN A 161 12.46 -1.39 10.89
C ASN A 161 11.00 -1.04 10.54
N ALA A 162 10.20 -0.82 11.59
CA ALA A 162 8.78 -0.50 11.51
C ALA A 162 8.43 0.63 10.53
N VAL A 163 9.35 1.56 10.25
CA VAL A 163 9.11 2.68 9.31
C VAL A 163 9.03 2.18 7.86
N SER A 164 9.87 1.26 7.45
CA SER A 164 9.79 0.67 6.10
C SER A 164 8.53 -0.17 5.94
N ALA A 165 8.18 -0.94 6.96
CA ALA A 165 6.93 -1.69 7.00
C ALA A 165 5.71 -0.75 7.01
N TYR A 166 5.78 0.38 7.72
CA TYR A 166 4.71 1.39 7.76
C TYR A 166 4.50 2.08 6.42
N LEU A 167 5.57 2.36 5.68
CA LEU A 167 5.49 2.95 4.35
C LEU A 167 5.14 1.92 3.26
N GLY A 168 4.91 0.66 3.62
CA GLY A 168 4.53 -0.40 2.67
C GLY A 168 5.69 -0.90 1.81
N PHE A 169 6.94 -0.62 2.21
CA PHE A 169 8.10 -1.17 1.56
C PHE A 169 8.38 -2.57 2.12
N PRO A 170 8.56 -3.59 1.30
CA PRO A 170 8.95 -4.91 1.79
C PRO A 170 10.35 -4.84 2.40
N PRO A 171 10.62 -5.66 3.43
CA PRO A 171 11.96 -5.74 3.98
C PRO A 171 12.98 -6.21 2.92
N PRO A 172 14.24 -5.80 3.01
CA PRO A 172 15.28 -6.23 2.09
C PRO A 172 15.39 -7.76 2.11
N GLY A 173 15.29 -8.38 0.94
CA GLY A 173 15.28 -9.84 0.78
C GLY A 173 13.92 -10.45 0.42
N PHE A 174 12.87 -9.63 0.23
CA PHE A 174 11.55 -10.07 -0.19
C PHE A 174 11.37 -10.10 -1.73
N PHE A 175 12.44 -9.88 -2.47
CA PHE A 175 12.51 -9.94 -3.93
C PHE A 175 13.43 -11.06 -4.40
#